data_d870df7f2432e3770be71db5b0dcaf70
#
_entry.id   d870df7f2432e3770be71db5b0dcaf70
#
_cell.length_a   1.000
_cell.length_b   1.000
_cell.length_c   1.000
_cell.angle_alpha   90.00
_cell.angle_beta   90.00
_cell.angle_gamma   90.00
#
_symmetry.space_group_name_H-M   'P 1'
#
loop_
_entity.id
_entity.type
_entity.pdbx_description
1 polymer ?
#
loop_
_entity_poly.entity_id
_entity_poly.type
_entity_poly.pdbx_seq_one_letter_code
_entity_poly.pdbx_strand_id
1 'polypeptide(L)'
;LAAMVQEALRQQEVDENSLCFVSKTDRKHVGEMLQAEGLIDVIIPRGGKSLVERVSREAKIPTIKHLEGICHIFWDEHLDIEEALKITINAKISKPSACNAVETLLVHKKIADKALPLLAEAFAKAGVELRVCDQARQWAPSLPIAREEDWQTEYLALILSIKVVDS
;
A
#
# COMPACT_ATOMS: atom_id res chain seq x y z
N LEU A 1 4.31 8.19 25.51
CA LEU A 1 4.40 9.16 24.41
C LEU A 1 3.48 10.36 24.66
N ALA A 2 2.15 10.18 24.87
CA ALA A 2 1.21 11.28 25.09
C ALA A 2 1.67 12.21 26.25
N ALA A 3 2.02 11.67 27.41
CA ALA A 3 2.50 12.45 28.55
C ALA A 3 3.80 13.25 28.23
N MET A 4 4.69 12.70 27.40
CA MET A 4 5.90 13.41 26.96
C MET A 4 5.56 14.60 26.06
N VAL A 5 4.58 14.44 25.16
CA VAL A 5 4.15 15.54 24.29
C VAL A 5 3.43 16.62 25.12
N GLN A 6 2.55 16.26 26.06
CA GLN A 6 1.89 17.19 26.96
C GLN A 6 2.89 17.97 27.83
N GLU A 7 3.95 17.31 28.32
CA GLU A 7 5.03 17.99 29.05
C GLU A 7 5.78 18.98 28.16
N ALA A 8 6.08 18.61 26.92
CA ALA A 8 6.71 19.52 25.97
C ALA A 8 5.81 20.73 25.62
N LEU A 9 4.50 20.53 25.50
CA LEU A 9 3.53 21.61 25.29
C LEU A 9 3.55 22.60 26.46
N ARG A 10 3.54 22.11 27.73
CA ARG A 10 3.65 22.95 28.91
C ARG A 10 4.93 23.77 28.94
N GLN A 11 6.06 23.14 28.59
CA GLN A 11 7.36 23.84 28.56
C GLN A 11 7.43 24.95 27.50
N GLN A 12 6.61 24.86 26.46
CA GLN A 12 6.50 25.87 25.42
C GLN A 12 5.30 26.80 25.58
N GLU A 13 4.68 26.83 26.80
CA GLU A 13 3.53 27.64 27.13
C GLU A 13 2.31 27.43 26.17
N VAL A 14 2.20 26.21 25.59
CA VAL A 14 1.06 25.78 24.79
C VAL A 14 0.12 24.98 25.68
N ASP A 15 -1.19 25.18 25.50
CA ASP A 15 -2.20 24.42 26.25
C ASP A 15 -2.00 22.91 26.06
N GLU A 16 -1.81 22.20 27.17
CA GLU A 16 -1.62 20.73 27.16
C GLU A 16 -2.83 19.97 26.60
N ASN A 17 -4.03 20.59 26.65
CA ASN A 17 -5.24 20.04 26.04
C ASN A 17 -5.25 20.12 24.50
N SER A 18 -4.27 20.78 23.87
CA SER A 18 -4.07 20.74 22.44
C SER A 18 -3.80 19.33 21.91
N LEU A 19 -3.40 18.40 22.81
CA LEU A 19 -3.31 16.97 22.54
C LEU A 19 -4.12 16.19 23.57
N CYS A 20 -5.26 15.66 23.15
CA CYS A 20 -6.07 14.73 23.94
C CYS A 20 -5.79 13.29 23.55
N PHE A 21 -5.73 12.39 24.52
CA PHE A 21 -5.47 10.98 24.32
C PHE A 21 -6.50 10.11 25.04
N VAL A 22 -7.14 9.19 24.31
CA VAL A 22 -8.04 8.19 24.88
C VAL A 22 -7.21 7.07 25.49
N SER A 23 -7.11 7.01 26.82
CA SER A 23 -6.28 6.05 27.56
C SER A 23 -6.84 4.63 27.56
N LYS A 24 -8.12 4.44 27.24
CA LYS A 24 -8.78 3.13 27.21
C LYS A 24 -8.73 2.52 25.82
N THR A 25 -8.45 1.23 25.75
CA THR A 25 -8.28 0.48 24.49
C THR A 25 -9.57 -0.17 23.97
N ASP A 26 -10.69 0.03 24.66
CA ASP A 26 -11.99 -0.54 24.26
C ASP A 26 -12.46 0.09 22.95
N ARG A 27 -12.75 -0.76 21.96
CA ARG A 27 -13.23 -0.36 20.63
C ARG A 27 -14.58 0.36 20.63
N LYS A 28 -15.34 0.33 21.75
CA LYS A 28 -16.57 1.11 21.89
C LYS A 28 -16.30 2.62 21.81
N HIS A 29 -15.16 3.09 22.33
CA HIS A 29 -14.78 4.52 22.26
C HIS A 29 -14.58 5.01 20.82
N VAL A 30 -14.21 4.13 19.89
CA VAL A 30 -14.21 4.48 18.46
C VAL A 30 -15.63 4.79 18.01
N GLY A 31 -16.62 3.95 18.37
CA GLY A 31 -18.02 4.20 18.05
C GLY A 31 -18.56 5.50 18.63
N GLU A 32 -18.17 5.82 19.88
CA GLU A 32 -18.54 7.08 20.54
C GLU A 32 -17.97 8.29 19.79
N MET A 33 -16.67 8.24 19.39
CA MET A 33 -16.05 9.30 18.60
C MET A 33 -16.72 9.49 17.24
N LEU A 34 -17.11 8.41 16.56
CA LEU A 34 -17.77 8.47 15.25
C LEU A 34 -19.12 9.19 15.28
N GLN A 35 -19.74 9.30 16.47
CA GLN A 35 -21.05 9.93 16.69
C GLN A 35 -20.93 11.32 17.36
N ALA A 36 -19.72 11.80 17.66
CA ALA A 36 -19.48 13.01 18.44
C ALA A 36 -19.59 14.29 17.59
N GLU A 37 -20.72 14.47 16.89
CA GLU A 37 -21.01 15.69 16.11
C GLU A 37 -20.95 16.94 17.00
N GLY A 38 -20.34 18.00 16.48
CA GLY A 38 -20.16 19.26 17.22
C GLY A 38 -19.02 19.25 18.26
N LEU A 39 -18.40 18.08 18.51
CA LEU A 39 -17.21 17.94 19.38
C LEU A 39 -15.96 17.58 18.58
N ILE A 40 -16.13 16.93 17.44
CA ILE A 40 -15.04 16.54 16.54
C ILE A 40 -15.37 17.07 15.13
N ASP A 41 -14.46 17.82 14.55
CA ASP A 41 -14.64 18.42 13.22
C ASP A 41 -14.31 17.44 12.08
N VAL A 42 -13.28 16.59 12.27
CA VAL A 42 -12.82 15.64 11.25
C VAL A 42 -12.19 14.41 11.89
N ILE A 43 -12.40 13.25 11.26
CA ILE A 43 -11.76 11.99 11.65
C ILE A 43 -10.82 11.51 10.54
N ILE A 44 -9.58 11.20 10.92
CA ILE A 44 -8.56 10.61 10.03
C ILE A 44 -8.26 9.20 10.55
N PRO A 45 -8.93 8.16 10.02
CA PRO A 45 -8.69 6.79 10.47
C PRO A 45 -7.29 6.31 10.03
N ARG A 46 -6.60 5.65 10.96
CA ARG A 46 -5.34 4.96 10.70
C ARG A 46 -5.43 3.53 11.24
N GLY A 47 -5.27 2.54 10.37
CA GLY A 47 -5.37 1.14 10.73
C GLY A 47 -5.74 0.27 9.53
N GLY A 48 -6.08 -0.98 9.76
CA GLY A 48 -6.45 -1.93 8.71
C GLY A 48 -7.81 -1.62 8.05
N LYS A 49 -8.05 -2.27 6.91
CA LYS A 49 -9.26 -2.12 6.07
C LYS A 49 -10.56 -2.14 6.86
N SER A 50 -10.72 -3.08 7.79
CA SER A 50 -11.93 -3.21 8.62
C SER A 50 -12.24 -1.96 9.47
N LEU A 51 -11.23 -1.26 9.98
CA LEU A 51 -11.42 -0.01 10.69
C LEU A 51 -11.87 1.11 9.76
N VAL A 52 -11.22 1.24 8.60
CA VAL A 52 -11.54 2.28 7.62
C VAL A 52 -12.96 2.07 7.06
N GLU A 53 -13.35 0.84 6.77
CA GLU A 53 -14.72 0.48 6.36
C GLU A 53 -15.75 0.80 7.45
N ARG A 54 -15.45 0.47 8.70
CA ARG A 54 -16.30 0.80 9.84
C ARG A 54 -16.50 2.31 9.95
N VAL A 55 -15.41 3.09 9.92
CA VAL A 55 -15.48 4.56 9.95
C VAL A 55 -16.30 5.09 8.78
N SER A 56 -16.11 4.54 7.57
CA SER A 56 -16.87 4.95 6.38
C SER A 56 -18.37 4.73 6.51
N ARG A 57 -18.79 3.68 7.21
CA ARG A 57 -20.19 3.32 7.37
C ARG A 57 -20.86 4.02 8.55
N GLU A 58 -20.13 4.21 9.65
CA GLU A 58 -20.70 4.60 10.93
C GLU A 58 -20.47 6.07 11.29
N ALA A 59 -19.49 6.76 10.67
CA ALA A 59 -19.18 8.14 11.03
C ALA A 59 -20.28 9.10 10.58
N LYS A 60 -20.74 9.93 11.51
CA LYS A 60 -21.57 11.11 11.24
C LYS A 60 -20.75 12.38 11.00
N ILE A 61 -19.46 12.30 11.23
CA ILE A 61 -18.48 13.38 11.15
C ILE A 61 -17.73 13.25 9.84
N PRO A 62 -17.31 14.36 9.20
CA PRO A 62 -16.45 14.33 8.02
C PRO A 62 -15.20 13.47 8.22
N THR A 63 -14.87 12.63 7.24
CA THR A 63 -13.73 11.71 7.34
C THR A 63 -12.75 11.91 6.19
N ILE A 64 -11.45 11.99 6.52
CA ILE A 64 -10.37 11.91 5.53
C ILE A 64 -9.78 10.51 5.61
N LYS A 65 -10.16 9.65 4.68
CA LYS A 65 -9.81 8.23 4.68
C LYS A 65 -8.99 7.87 3.44
N HIS A 66 -8.11 6.90 3.63
CA HIS A 66 -7.43 6.16 2.56
C HIS A 66 -7.92 4.72 2.60
N LEU A 67 -8.39 4.18 1.48
CA LEU A 67 -8.89 2.81 1.42
C LEU A 67 -7.79 1.84 1.03
N GLU A 68 -7.42 1.79 -0.22
CA GLU A 68 -6.42 0.86 -0.76
C GLU A 68 -5.52 1.61 -1.75
N GLY A 69 -4.25 1.26 -1.79
CA GLY A 69 -3.26 1.79 -2.73
C GLY A 69 -2.68 0.68 -3.58
N ILE A 70 -3.10 0.57 -4.85
CA ILE A 70 -2.50 -0.37 -5.79
C ILE A 70 -1.44 0.38 -6.60
N CYS A 71 -0.24 0.47 -6.04
CA CYS A 71 0.85 1.18 -6.68
C CYS A 71 1.39 0.43 -7.89
N HIS A 72 1.59 1.15 -8.98
CA HIS A 72 2.07 0.60 -10.24
C HIS A 72 3.44 1.18 -10.59
N ILE A 73 4.29 0.35 -11.20
CA ILE A 73 5.49 0.79 -11.92
C ILE A 73 5.27 0.42 -13.39
N PHE A 74 5.63 1.32 -14.30
CA PHE A 74 5.62 1.04 -15.73
C PHE A 74 7.05 1.00 -16.27
N TRP A 75 7.40 -0.10 -16.93
CA TRP A 75 8.63 -0.27 -17.67
C TRP A 75 8.40 0.05 -19.14
N ASP A 76 8.83 1.25 -19.53
CA ASP A 76 8.78 1.71 -20.93
C ASP A 76 9.83 1.01 -21.81
N GLU A 77 9.63 1.06 -23.13
CA GLU A 77 10.51 0.43 -24.12
C GLU A 77 11.95 0.98 -24.15
N HIS A 78 12.16 2.21 -23.64
CA HIS A 78 13.45 2.92 -23.68
C HIS A 78 14.21 2.92 -22.35
N LEU A 79 13.74 2.21 -21.32
CA LEU A 79 14.39 2.23 -20.02
C LEU A 79 15.69 1.40 -19.99
N ASP A 80 16.54 1.71 -19.00
CA ASP A 80 17.65 0.83 -18.59
C ASP A 80 17.08 -0.30 -17.71
N ILE A 81 17.14 -1.54 -18.21
CA ILE A 81 16.55 -2.70 -17.54
C ILE A 81 17.23 -2.99 -16.20
N GLU A 82 18.55 -2.81 -16.08
CA GLU A 82 19.27 -3.11 -14.85
C GLU A 82 18.91 -2.12 -13.74
N GLU A 83 18.79 -0.85 -14.06
CA GLU A 83 18.39 0.18 -13.11
C GLU A 83 16.92 0.02 -12.73
N ALA A 84 16.04 -0.20 -13.69
CA ALA A 84 14.63 -0.43 -13.47
C ALA A 84 14.37 -1.67 -12.58
N LEU A 85 15.19 -2.73 -12.74
CA LEU A 85 15.11 -3.92 -11.91
C LEU A 85 15.45 -3.60 -10.46
N LYS A 86 16.53 -2.85 -10.21
CA LYS A 86 16.92 -2.42 -8.84
C LYS A 86 15.82 -1.60 -8.16
N ILE A 87 15.25 -0.64 -8.91
CA ILE A 87 14.15 0.21 -8.42
C ILE A 87 12.93 -0.65 -8.08
N THR A 88 12.52 -1.56 -8.97
CA THR A 88 11.31 -2.37 -8.78
C THR A 88 11.46 -3.36 -7.63
N ILE A 89 12.63 -4.00 -7.49
CA ILE A 89 12.94 -4.86 -6.34
C ILE A 89 12.83 -4.04 -5.05
N ASN A 90 13.51 -2.90 -4.97
CA ASN A 90 13.47 -2.03 -3.79
C ASN A 90 12.04 -1.61 -3.44
N ALA A 91 11.25 -1.19 -4.44
CA ALA A 91 9.86 -0.78 -4.26
C ALA A 91 8.95 -1.89 -3.71
N LYS A 92 9.30 -3.16 -3.91
CA LYS A 92 8.53 -4.30 -3.36
C LYS A 92 9.04 -4.78 -2.02
N ILE A 93 10.36 -4.94 -1.87
CA ILE A 93 10.92 -5.68 -0.72
C ILE A 93 11.25 -4.80 0.48
N SER A 94 11.43 -3.48 0.30
CA SER A 94 11.83 -2.58 1.41
C SER A 94 10.83 -2.60 2.57
N LYS A 95 9.54 -2.58 2.25
CA LYS A 95 8.46 -2.69 3.23
C LYS A 95 7.17 -3.16 2.55
N PRO A 96 7.00 -4.46 2.33
CA PRO A 96 5.88 -5.01 1.56
C PRO A 96 4.49 -4.65 2.12
N SER A 97 4.40 -4.44 3.45
CA SER A 97 3.15 -4.07 4.14
C SER A 97 2.83 -2.57 4.11
N ALA A 98 3.62 -1.76 3.41
CA ALA A 98 3.34 -0.33 3.27
C ALA A 98 2.41 -0.09 2.07
N CYS A 99 1.45 0.83 2.24
CA CYS A 99 0.49 1.19 1.20
C CYS A 99 1.11 1.83 -0.06
N ASN A 100 2.39 2.18 -0.04
CA ASN A 100 3.16 2.70 -1.17
C ASN A 100 4.15 1.67 -1.75
N ALA A 101 4.10 0.41 -1.30
CA ALA A 101 4.84 -0.66 -1.97
C ALA A 101 4.23 -0.94 -3.35
N VAL A 102 5.06 -1.35 -4.32
CA VAL A 102 4.53 -1.71 -5.64
C VAL A 102 3.73 -3.01 -5.56
N GLU A 103 2.56 -3.02 -6.19
CA GLU A 103 1.67 -4.19 -6.26
C GLU A 103 1.55 -4.73 -7.69
N THR A 104 1.69 -3.86 -8.69
CA THR A 104 1.61 -4.25 -10.09
C THR A 104 2.76 -3.61 -10.90
N LEU A 105 3.43 -4.44 -11.69
CA LEU A 105 4.41 -4.01 -12.67
C LEU A 105 3.83 -4.14 -14.08
N LEU A 106 3.78 -3.03 -14.81
CA LEU A 106 3.42 -3.01 -16.22
C LEU A 106 4.71 -3.02 -17.05
N VAL A 107 4.81 -3.93 -18.02
CA VAL A 107 5.99 -4.08 -18.87
C VAL A 107 5.59 -3.87 -20.32
N HIS A 108 6.25 -2.91 -21.01
CA HIS A 108 6.01 -2.69 -22.43
C HIS A 108 6.38 -3.93 -23.23
N LYS A 109 5.52 -4.35 -24.18
CA LYS A 109 5.66 -5.62 -24.92
C LYS A 109 6.97 -5.74 -25.69
N LYS A 110 7.54 -4.63 -26.15
CA LYS A 110 8.79 -4.65 -26.94
C LYS A 110 10.03 -5.06 -26.14
N ILE A 111 9.96 -5.01 -24.82
CA ILE A 111 11.06 -5.39 -23.93
C ILE A 111 10.73 -6.63 -23.10
N ALA A 112 9.53 -7.16 -23.20
CA ALA A 112 9.04 -8.25 -22.36
C ALA A 112 9.89 -9.53 -22.49
N ASP A 113 10.41 -9.83 -23.66
CA ASP A 113 11.29 -10.96 -23.95
C ASP A 113 12.60 -10.91 -23.14
N LYS A 114 13.16 -9.73 -22.93
CA LYS A 114 14.37 -9.49 -22.13
C LYS A 114 14.05 -9.30 -20.65
N ALA A 115 12.99 -8.57 -20.35
CA ALA A 115 12.62 -8.15 -19.00
C ALA A 115 12.11 -9.31 -18.14
N LEU A 116 11.19 -10.13 -18.67
CA LEU A 116 10.50 -11.14 -17.86
C LEU A 116 11.41 -12.24 -17.30
N PRO A 117 12.37 -12.79 -18.05
CA PRO A 117 13.32 -13.76 -17.47
C PRO A 117 14.17 -13.16 -16.34
N LEU A 118 14.64 -11.91 -16.49
CA LEU A 118 15.42 -11.22 -15.47
C LEU A 118 14.58 -10.92 -14.22
N LEU A 119 13.34 -10.48 -14.39
CA LEU A 119 12.40 -10.28 -13.30
C LEU A 119 12.14 -11.58 -12.56
N ALA A 120 11.86 -12.68 -13.28
CA ALA A 120 11.59 -13.99 -12.68
C ALA A 120 12.75 -14.45 -11.80
N GLU A 121 14.00 -14.35 -12.30
CA GLU A 121 15.19 -14.74 -11.55
C GLU A 121 15.41 -13.86 -10.31
N ALA A 122 15.35 -12.55 -10.49
CA ALA A 122 15.66 -11.59 -9.43
C ALA A 122 14.64 -11.63 -8.29
N PHE A 123 13.34 -11.70 -8.60
CA PHE A 123 12.30 -11.77 -7.60
C PHE A 123 12.22 -13.14 -6.91
N ALA A 124 12.56 -14.25 -7.61
CA ALA A 124 12.72 -15.55 -6.98
C ALA A 124 13.83 -15.52 -5.92
N LYS A 125 14.98 -14.90 -6.21
CA LYS A 125 16.08 -14.70 -5.24
C LYS A 125 15.65 -13.84 -4.04
N ALA A 126 14.75 -12.89 -4.27
CA ALA A 126 14.21 -12.02 -3.23
C ALA A 126 13.04 -12.65 -2.44
N GLY A 127 12.61 -13.87 -2.77
CA GLY A 127 11.50 -14.55 -2.11
C GLY A 127 10.13 -13.95 -2.41
N VAL A 128 9.97 -13.26 -3.55
CA VAL A 128 8.71 -12.66 -3.98
C VAL A 128 7.99 -13.58 -4.94
N GLU A 129 6.72 -13.89 -4.66
CA GLU A 129 5.81 -14.58 -5.58
C GLU A 129 5.44 -13.64 -6.73
N LEU A 130 5.67 -14.07 -7.96
CA LEU A 130 5.23 -13.35 -9.15
C LEU A 130 3.97 -13.99 -9.73
N ARG A 131 2.99 -13.17 -10.10
CA ARG A 131 1.79 -13.55 -10.86
C ARG A 131 1.79 -12.81 -12.18
N VAL A 132 1.65 -13.50 -13.31
CA VAL A 132 1.83 -12.90 -14.63
C VAL A 132 0.57 -13.00 -15.47
N CYS A 133 0.32 -12.04 -16.38
CA CYS A 133 -0.77 -12.16 -17.34
C CYS A 133 -0.49 -13.28 -18.36
N ASP A 134 -1.52 -13.76 -19.06
CA ASP A 134 -1.40 -14.83 -20.06
C ASP A 134 -0.35 -14.53 -21.13
N GLN A 135 -0.27 -13.28 -21.61
CA GLN A 135 0.71 -12.88 -22.61
C GLN A 135 2.16 -13.03 -22.11
N ALA A 136 2.42 -12.78 -20.84
CA ALA A 136 3.76 -12.89 -20.26
C ALA A 136 4.26 -14.35 -20.17
N ARG A 137 3.33 -15.31 -20.19
CA ARG A 137 3.60 -16.73 -20.04
C ARG A 137 4.57 -17.30 -21.11
N GLN A 138 4.57 -16.73 -22.30
CA GLN A 138 5.49 -17.17 -23.37
C GLN A 138 6.98 -16.94 -23.01
N TRP A 139 7.27 -16.00 -22.12
CA TRP A 139 8.64 -15.68 -21.68
C TRP A 139 8.93 -16.14 -20.24
N ALA A 140 7.88 -16.43 -19.48
CA ALA A 140 7.99 -16.88 -18.09
C ALA A 140 6.99 -18.02 -17.81
N PRO A 141 7.12 -19.19 -18.47
CA PRO A 141 6.09 -20.26 -18.44
C PRO A 141 5.92 -20.95 -17.09
N SER A 142 6.90 -20.85 -16.20
CA SER A 142 6.87 -21.43 -14.85
C SER A 142 6.14 -20.59 -13.82
N LEU A 143 5.84 -19.31 -14.13
CA LEU A 143 5.20 -18.41 -13.19
C LEU A 143 3.66 -18.62 -13.15
N PRO A 144 3.03 -18.48 -11.98
CA PRO A 144 1.59 -18.53 -11.84
C PRO A 144 0.89 -17.46 -12.67
N ILE A 145 -0.28 -17.80 -13.22
CA ILE A 145 -1.13 -16.84 -13.93
C ILE A 145 -1.85 -15.97 -12.90
N ALA A 146 -1.81 -14.66 -13.14
CA ALA A 146 -2.61 -13.69 -12.41
C ALA A 146 -4.10 -13.86 -12.75
N ARG A 147 -4.95 -13.79 -11.73
CA ARG A 147 -6.40 -13.76 -11.86
C ARG A 147 -6.87 -12.32 -12.04
N GLU A 148 -8.13 -12.11 -12.42
CA GLU A 148 -8.67 -10.76 -12.60
C GLU A 148 -8.64 -9.95 -11.30
N GLU A 149 -8.86 -10.62 -10.15
CA GLU A 149 -8.80 -9.99 -8.84
C GLU A 149 -7.39 -9.47 -8.48
N ASP A 150 -6.33 -10.10 -9.02
CA ASP A 150 -4.95 -9.71 -8.73
C ASP A 150 -4.63 -8.28 -9.20
N TRP A 151 -5.31 -7.81 -10.27
CA TRP A 151 -5.13 -6.45 -10.78
C TRP A 151 -5.75 -5.36 -9.88
N GLN A 152 -6.62 -5.78 -8.97
CA GLN A 152 -7.31 -4.89 -8.04
C GLN A 152 -6.96 -5.21 -6.57
N THR A 153 -5.87 -5.95 -6.35
CA THR A 153 -5.49 -6.40 -5.00
C THR A 153 -4.27 -5.66 -4.50
N GLU A 154 -4.42 -5.02 -3.33
CA GLU A 154 -3.31 -4.58 -2.50
C GLU A 154 -2.87 -5.76 -1.64
N TYR A 155 -1.78 -6.44 -2.03
CA TYR A 155 -1.33 -7.66 -1.34
C TYR A 155 -0.77 -7.41 0.05
N LEU A 156 -0.07 -6.28 0.24
CA LEU A 156 0.68 -5.95 1.47
C LEU A 156 1.66 -7.08 1.88
N ALA A 157 2.13 -7.85 0.93
CA ALA A 157 2.96 -9.04 1.07
C ALA A 157 4.01 -9.13 -0.03
N LEU A 158 4.89 -10.13 0.03
CA LEU A 158 5.89 -10.41 -1.00
C LEU A 158 5.24 -11.10 -2.22
N ILE A 159 4.27 -10.44 -2.82
CA ILE A 159 3.56 -10.84 -4.04
C ILE A 159 3.54 -9.63 -4.98
N LEU A 160 3.82 -9.86 -6.27
CA LEU A 160 3.81 -8.83 -7.31
C LEU A 160 3.13 -9.35 -8.57
N SER A 161 2.15 -8.61 -9.08
CA SER A 161 1.53 -8.90 -10.38
C SER A 161 2.29 -8.24 -11.52
N ILE A 162 2.45 -8.93 -12.65
CA ILE A 162 3.13 -8.41 -13.84
C ILE A 162 2.18 -8.52 -15.04
N LYS A 163 1.97 -7.39 -15.72
CA LYS A 163 1.16 -7.33 -16.93
C LYS A 163 1.97 -6.79 -18.10
N VAL A 164 1.93 -7.47 -19.23
CA VAL A 164 2.49 -6.97 -20.49
C VAL A 164 1.46 -6.07 -21.14
N VAL A 165 1.90 -4.89 -21.58
CA VAL A 165 1.03 -3.84 -22.13
C VAL A 165 1.65 -3.27 -23.42
N ASP A 166 0.81 -2.65 -24.26
CA ASP A 166 1.23 -2.07 -25.54
C ASP A 166 1.77 -0.64 -25.40
N SER A 167 1.32 0.08 -24.36
CA SER A 167 1.72 1.45 -24.03
C SER A 167 1.23 1.78 -22.62
#